data_0856d9cbc8c00ae6faf302f750663166
#
_entry.id   0856d9cbc8c00ae6faf302f750663166
#
_cell.length_a   1.000
_cell.length_b   1.000
_cell.length_c   1.000
_cell.angle_alpha   90.00
_cell.angle_beta   90.00
_cell.angle_gamma   90.00
#
_symmetry.space_group_name_H-M   'P 1'
#
loop_
_entity.id
_entity.type
_entity.pdbx_description
1 polymer ?
#
loop_
_entity_poly.entity_id
_entity_poly.type
_entity_poly.pdbx_seq_one_letter_code
_entity_poly.pdbx_strand_id
1 'polypeptide(L)'
;GLGDVYKRQVLDLANRGVEVLRLDAIAFTIKRKGTDCQGQPEVHAITEVLRALTRIVCPAVDLKAEAIVAPTELLQYLGQGKYTGKVSDLAYHNSLMVQIWSMLAARDTTLAVEALQNLPVEPSTATWITYLRCHDDIGWAIDDDDAAAVGLSGYDHRSFLADWYSGEYPTSDAVGLVFQHNPATGDRRIAGTAASLIGIEAADQAWEGVTD
;
A
#
# COMPACT_ATOMS: atom_id res chain seq x y z
N GLY A 1 26.61 17.93 3.58
CA GLY A 1 25.19 18.33 3.50
C GLY A 1 24.25 17.16 3.80
N LEU A 2 22.94 17.39 3.87
CA LEU A 2 21.92 16.36 4.18
C LEU A 2 22.02 15.15 3.24
N GLY A 3 22.31 15.36 1.95
CA GLY A 3 22.50 14.26 1.00
C GLY A 3 23.67 13.32 1.35
N ASP A 4 24.72 13.81 1.99
CA ASP A 4 25.83 12.98 2.45
C ASP A 4 25.45 12.15 3.67
N VAL A 5 24.56 12.66 4.51
CA VAL A 5 24.04 11.92 5.67
C VAL A 5 23.22 10.72 5.18
N TYR A 6 22.27 10.92 4.27
CA TYR A 6 21.44 9.84 3.73
C TYR A 6 22.26 8.78 2.99
N LYS A 7 23.27 9.19 2.19
CA LYS A 7 24.19 8.24 1.54
C LYS A 7 24.91 7.37 2.57
N ARG A 8 25.43 7.96 3.64
CA ARG A 8 26.12 7.22 4.71
C ARG A 8 25.18 6.27 5.43
N GLN A 9 23.94 6.67 5.70
CA GLN A 9 22.93 5.81 6.33
C GLN A 9 22.61 4.61 5.47
N VAL A 10 22.37 4.78 4.16
CA VAL A 10 22.13 3.68 3.21
C VAL A 10 23.30 2.70 3.20
N LEU A 11 24.52 3.21 3.10
CA LEU A 11 25.72 2.38 3.08
C LEU A 11 26.00 1.69 4.42
N ASP A 12 25.71 2.32 5.55
CA ASP A 12 25.84 1.71 6.88
C ASP A 12 24.84 0.56 7.05
N LEU A 13 23.59 0.73 6.64
CA LEU A 13 22.59 -0.33 6.67
C LEU A 13 22.98 -1.51 5.77
N ALA A 14 23.43 -1.23 4.55
CA ALA A 14 23.91 -2.27 3.64
C ALA A 14 25.10 -3.03 4.21
N ASN A 15 26.05 -2.32 4.85
CA ASN A 15 27.23 -2.94 5.50
C ASN A 15 26.85 -3.79 6.72
N ARG A 16 25.70 -3.52 7.34
CA ARG A 16 25.13 -4.36 8.43
C ARG A 16 24.35 -5.56 7.92
N GLY A 17 24.30 -5.79 6.60
CA GLY A 17 23.62 -6.93 5.98
C GLY A 17 22.15 -6.70 5.67
N VAL A 18 21.69 -5.45 5.60
CA VAL A 18 20.33 -5.14 5.12
C VAL A 18 20.29 -5.32 3.60
N GLU A 19 19.44 -6.21 3.13
CA GLU A 19 19.31 -6.59 1.72
C GLU A 19 18.21 -5.79 0.99
N VAL A 20 17.17 -5.32 1.71
CA VAL A 20 16.10 -4.52 1.14
C VAL A 20 15.91 -3.25 1.96
N LEU A 21 16.02 -2.09 1.32
CA LEU A 21 15.79 -0.80 1.93
C LEU A 21 14.41 -0.25 1.54
N ARG A 22 13.50 -0.15 2.50
CA ARG A 22 12.20 0.49 2.33
C ARG A 22 12.39 2.01 2.33
N LEU A 23 12.01 2.64 1.24
CA LEU A 23 11.98 4.09 1.10
C LEU A 23 10.61 4.60 1.56
N ASP A 24 10.54 4.94 2.84
CA ASP A 24 9.32 5.35 3.52
C ASP A 24 8.76 6.65 2.95
N ALA A 25 7.45 6.68 2.70
CA ALA A 25 6.71 7.83 2.19
C ALA A 25 7.41 8.52 1.01
N ILE A 26 8.07 7.76 0.13
CA ILE A 26 8.92 8.30 -0.94
C ILE A 26 8.15 9.28 -1.84
N ALA A 27 6.85 9.04 -2.06
CA ALA A 27 6.01 9.91 -2.87
C ALA A 27 5.94 11.34 -2.33
N PHE A 28 6.16 11.54 -1.04
CA PHE A 28 5.96 12.81 -0.34
C PHE A 28 7.26 13.50 0.11
N THR A 29 8.42 13.04 -0.34
CA THR A 29 9.72 13.57 0.10
C THR A 29 9.99 15.00 -0.38
N ILE A 30 9.39 15.42 -1.48
CA ILE A 30 9.52 16.79 -2.01
C ILE A 30 8.32 17.62 -1.60
N LYS A 31 8.58 18.68 -0.83
CA LYS A 31 7.55 19.63 -0.41
C LYS A 31 7.59 20.88 -1.30
N ARG A 32 6.50 21.12 -2.02
CA ARG A 32 6.36 22.28 -2.92
C ARG A 32 5.09 23.04 -2.59
N LYS A 33 5.23 24.31 -2.23
CA LYS A 33 4.09 25.19 -1.94
C LYS A 33 3.14 25.27 -3.15
N GLY A 34 1.85 25.11 -2.91
CA GLY A 34 0.80 25.18 -3.94
C GLY A 34 0.56 23.87 -4.67
N THR A 35 1.15 22.76 -4.19
CA THR A 35 0.88 21.39 -4.67
C THR A 35 0.43 20.53 -3.49
N ASP A 36 -0.05 19.32 -3.77
CA ASP A 36 -0.32 18.25 -2.79
C ASP A 36 0.96 17.62 -2.22
N CYS A 37 2.14 18.01 -2.75
CA CYS A 37 3.45 17.46 -2.40
C CYS A 37 3.60 15.95 -2.71
N GLN A 38 2.74 15.38 -3.54
CA GLN A 38 2.81 13.99 -3.97
C GLN A 38 3.44 13.90 -5.36
N GLY A 39 4.27 12.88 -5.58
CA GLY A 39 4.78 12.52 -6.90
C GLY A 39 5.57 13.62 -7.63
N GLN A 40 6.20 14.54 -6.89
CA GLN A 40 6.96 15.63 -7.53
C GLN A 40 8.14 15.06 -8.33
N PRO A 41 8.45 15.59 -9.52
CA PRO A 41 9.45 15.00 -10.43
C PRO A 41 10.83 14.74 -9.82
N GLU A 42 11.24 15.55 -8.85
CA GLU A 42 12.53 15.42 -8.18
C GLU A 42 12.65 14.19 -7.29
N VAL A 43 11.52 13.58 -6.89
CA VAL A 43 11.49 12.31 -6.13
C VAL A 43 12.23 11.22 -6.90
N HIS A 44 11.94 11.11 -8.20
CA HIS A 44 12.54 10.09 -9.05
C HIS A 44 14.04 10.31 -9.25
N ALA A 45 14.50 11.56 -9.32
CA ALA A 45 15.92 11.88 -9.40
C ALA A 45 16.65 11.52 -8.09
N ILE A 46 16.04 11.76 -6.93
CA ILE A 46 16.59 11.34 -5.63
C ILE A 46 16.71 9.82 -5.57
N THR A 47 15.66 9.10 -5.96
CA THR A 47 15.67 7.64 -5.96
C THR A 47 16.70 7.09 -6.95
N GLU A 48 16.85 7.71 -8.13
CA GLU A 48 17.89 7.34 -9.11
C GLU A 48 19.30 7.48 -8.51
N VAL A 49 19.56 8.53 -7.75
CA VAL A 49 20.87 8.72 -7.07
C VAL A 49 21.09 7.62 -6.02
N LEU A 50 20.10 7.30 -5.21
CA LEU A 50 20.19 6.22 -4.22
C LEU A 50 20.41 4.86 -4.91
N ARG A 51 19.67 4.60 -5.99
CA ARG A 51 19.80 3.36 -6.78
C ARG A 51 21.17 3.24 -7.42
N ALA A 52 21.68 4.31 -8.02
CA ALA A 52 23.02 4.33 -8.60
C ALA A 52 24.11 4.05 -7.54
N LEU A 53 23.96 4.64 -6.35
CA LEU A 53 24.87 4.43 -5.23
C LEU A 53 24.87 2.95 -4.80
N THR A 54 23.69 2.35 -4.56
CA THR A 54 23.60 0.95 -4.14
C THR A 54 24.13 0.00 -5.21
N ARG A 55 23.84 0.25 -6.48
CA ARG A 55 24.37 -0.57 -7.59
C ARG A 55 25.88 -0.59 -7.70
N ILE A 56 26.54 0.52 -7.36
CA ILE A 56 28.01 0.62 -7.41
C ILE A 56 28.67 -0.05 -6.19
N VAL A 57 28.13 0.19 -5.00
CA VAL A 57 28.80 -0.16 -3.74
C VAL A 57 28.30 -1.44 -3.12
N CYS A 58 27.00 -1.73 -3.24
CA CYS A 58 26.32 -2.89 -2.66
C CYS A 58 25.21 -3.40 -3.61
N PRO A 59 25.59 -4.00 -4.75
CA PRO A 59 24.67 -4.33 -5.86
C PRO A 59 23.57 -5.35 -5.49
N ALA A 60 23.73 -6.06 -4.39
CA ALA A 60 22.74 -7.01 -3.86
C ALA A 60 21.63 -6.33 -3.03
N VAL A 61 21.70 -5.00 -2.80
CA VAL A 61 20.68 -4.28 -2.06
C VAL A 61 19.59 -3.80 -3.01
N ASP A 62 18.36 -4.17 -2.72
CA ASP A 62 17.18 -3.71 -3.44
C ASP A 62 16.50 -2.52 -2.72
N LEU A 63 15.92 -1.62 -3.51
CA LEU A 63 15.13 -0.51 -3.03
C LEU A 63 13.64 -0.82 -3.19
N LYS A 64 12.89 -0.70 -2.09
CA LYS A 64 11.44 -0.89 -2.06
C LYS A 64 10.74 0.45 -1.84
N ALA A 65 9.98 0.91 -2.83
CA ALA A 65 9.17 2.11 -2.69
C ALA A 65 7.96 1.86 -1.79
N GLU A 66 7.78 2.73 -0.81
CA GLU A 66 6.50 2.90 -0.13
C GLU A 66 5.85 4.15 -0.69
N ALA A 67 4.96 3.95 -1.66
CA ALA A 67 4.20 4.97 -2.34
C ALA A 67 2.76 4.47 -2.48
N ILE A 68 1.89 4.93 -1.58
CA ILE A 68 0.47 4.58 -1.61
C ILE A 68 -0.23 5.59 -2.51
N VAL A 69 -0.18 5.30 -3.78
CA VAL A 69 -0.73 6.11 -4.88
C VAL A 69 -1.54 5.21 -5.83
N ALA A 70 -2.25 5.79 -6.79
CA ALA A 70 -2.96 5.01 -7.79
C ALA A 70 -2.02 4.07 -8.57
N PRO A 71 -2.45 2.88 -9.01
CA PRO A 71 -1.59 1.90 -9.68
C PRO A 71 -0.85 2.46 -10.90
N THR A 72 -1.49 3.32 -11.69
CA THR A 72 -0.88 3.97 -12.84
C THR A 72 0.23 4.95 -12.46
N GLU A 73 0.09 5.67 -11.35
CA GLU A 73 1.10 6.58 -10.83
C GLU A 73 2.28 5.81 -10.19
N LEU A 74 1.99 4.64 -9.60
CA LEU A 74 3.00 3.81 -8.95
C LEU A 74 4.08 3.32 -9.93
N LEU A 75 3.76 3.14 -11.20
CA LEU A 75 4.75 2.76 -12.21
C LEU A 75 5.93 3.74 -12.32
N GLN A 76 5.74 5.01 -11.99
CA GLN A 76 6.83 5.99 -11.99
C GLN A 76 7.89 5.64 -10.93
N TYR A 77 7.49 5.05 -9.81
CA TYR A 77 8.38 4.62 -8.73
C TYR A 77 9.07 3.28 -9.02
N LEU A 78 8.49 2.46 -9.91
CA LEU A 78 9.10 1.24 -10.44
C LEU A 78 9.97 1.51 -11.67
N GLY A 79 9.88 2.71 -12.25
CA GLY A 79 10.70 3.19 -13.36
C GLY A 79 10.03 3.15 -14.71
N GLN A 80 9.61 4.31 -15.17
CA GLN A 80 9.11 4.51 -16.54
C GLN A 80 10.05 5.40 -17.35
N GLY A 81 10.06 5.20 -18.68
CA GLY A 81 10.82 6.01 -19.61
C GLY A 81 12.31 6.06 -19.25
N LYS A 82 12.84 7.25 -19.04
CA LYS A 82 14.27 7.45 -18.70
C LYS A 82 14.70 6.85 -17.36
N TYR A 83 13.74 6.51 -16.48
CA TYR A 83 13.99 5.95 -15.14
C TYR A 83 13.88 4.43 -15.11
N THR A 84 13.61 3.76 -16.23
CA THR A 84 13.53 2.29 -16.30
C THR A 84 14.80 1.63 -15.77
N GLY A 85 14.67 0.77 -14.75
CA GLY A 85 15.76 0.09 -14.07
C GLY A 85 16.68 0.97 -13.22
N LYS A 86 16.27 2.23 -12.95
CA LYS A 86 17.12 3.21 -12.27
C LYS A 86 16.54 3.76 -10.96
N VAL A 87 15.36 3.30 -10.57
CA VAL A 87 14.68 3.73 -9.35
C VAL A 87 14.44 2.50 -8.46
N SER A 88 13.25 2.33 -7.89
CA SER A 88 13.00 1.19 -7.01
C SER A 88 12.86 -0.12 -7.77
N ASP A 89 13.29 -1.21 -7.15
CA ASP A 89 13.16 -2.58 -7.66
C ASP A 89 11.83 -3.19 -7.29
N LEU A 90 11.27 -2.74 -6.16
CA LEU A 90 10.10 -3.29 -5.51
C LEU A 90 9.14 -2.18 -5.13
N ALA A 91 7.83 -2.47 -5.18
CA ALA A 91 6.80 -1.63 -4.59
C ALA A 91 5.71 -2.48 -3.94
N TYR A 92 5.00 -1.93 -2.96
CA TYR A 92 3.87 -2.60 -2.34
C TYR A 92 2.70 -2.74 -3.30
N HIS A 93 2.12 -3.93 -3.37
CA HIS A 93 0.91 -4.18 -4.13
C HIS A 93 -0.33 -3.83 -3.30
N ASN A 94 -0.54 -2.52 -3.08
CA ASN A 94 -1.63 -2.04 -2.25
C ASN A 94 -3.01 -2.43 -2.81
N SER A 95 -3.19 -2.36 -4.13
CA SER A 95 -4.47 -2.76 -4.77
C SER A 95 -4.83 -4.21 -4.48
N LEU A 96 -3.88 -5.17 -4.60
CA LEU A 96 -4.14 -6.56 -4.26
C LEU A 96 -4.50 -6.73 -2.79
N MET A 97 -3.80 -6.04 -1.89
CA MET A 97 -4.11 -6.07 -0.46
C MET A 97 -5.56 -5.64 -0.19
N VAL A 98 -5.99 -4.52 -0.74
CA VAL A 98 -7.38 -4.02 -0.62
C VAL A 98 -8.37 -5.01 -1.23
N GLN A 99 -8.09 -5.55 -2.40
CA GLN A 99 -8.97 -6.53 -3.06
C GLN A 99 -9.09 -7.84 -2.27
N ILE A 100 -8.03 -8.31 -1.60
CA ILE A 100 -8.11 -9.48 -0.72
C ILE A 100 -9.10 -9.24 0.42
N TRP A 101 -9.02 -8.10 1.11
CA TRP A 101 -9.96 -7.74 2.15
C TRP A 101 -11.39 -7.56 1.62
N SER A 102 -11.53 -6.97 0.43
CA SER A 102 -12.82 -6.85 -0.27
C SER A 102 -13.45 -8.21 -0.56
N MET A 103 -12.69 -9.14 -1.15
CA MET A 103 -13.16 -10.50 -1.44
C MET A 103 -13.62 -11.24 -0.18
N LEU A 104 -12.88 -11.11 0.91
CA LEU A 104 -13.21 -11.76 2.19
C LEU A 104 -14.53 -11.22 2.77
N ALA A 105 -14.73 -9.92 2.79
CA ALA A 105 -15.94 -9.29 3.31
C ALA A 105 -17.15 -9.54 2.41
N ALA A 106 -17.01 -9.33 1.11
CA ALA A 106 -18.09 -9.48 0.14
C ALA A 106 -18.41 -10.95 -0.21
N ARG A 107 -17.47 -11.88 0.05
CA ARG A 107 -17.52 -13.28 -0.42
C ARG A 107 -17.70 -13.37 -1.93
N ASP A 108 -17.13 -12.43 -2.66
CA ASP A 108 -17.20 -12.30 -4.11
C ASP A 108 -15.85 -11.85 -4.66
N THR A 109 -15.45 -12.40 -5.80
CA THR A 109 -14.17 -12.12 -6.46
C THR A 109 -14.30 -11.21 -7.68
N THR A 110 -15.52 -10.87 -8.09
CA THR A 110 -15.80 -10.20 -9.36
C THR A 110 -15.10 -8.86 -9.47
N LEU A 111 -15.20 -8.01 -8.45
CA LEU A 111 -14.50 -6.73 -8.40
C LEU A 111 -12.98 -6.90 -8.40
N ALA A 112 -12.46 -7.88 -7.67
CA ALA A 112 -11.04 -8.13 -7.62
C ALA A 112 -10.47 -8.57 -8.97
N VAL A 113 -11.20 -9.40 -9.72
CA VAL A 113 -10.82 -9.83 -11.07
C VAL A 113 -10.77 -8.62 -12.00
N GLU A 114 -11.79 -7.76 -12.00
CA GLU A 114 -11.82 -6.54 -12.80
C GLU A 114 -10.64 -5.62 -12.47
N ALA A 115 -10.47 -5.29 -11.20
CA ALA A 115 -9.41 -4.39 -10.74
C ALA A 115 -8.00 -4.92 -11.07
N LEU A 116 -7.78 -6.24 -10.98
CA LEU A 116 -6.47 -6.83 -11.28
C LEU A 116 -6.21 -6.93 -12.79
N GLN A 117 -7.25 -7.10 -13.61
CA GLN A 117 -7.12 -7.07 -15.07
C GLN A 117 -6.79 -5.68 -15.61
N ASN A 118 -7.24 -4.63 -14.92
CA ASN A 118 -6.99 -3.24 -15.29
C ASN A 118 -5.65 -2.69 -14.75
N LEU A 119 -4.88 -3.50 -14.00
CA LEU A 119 -3.58 -3.05 -13.53
C LEU A 119 -2.63 -2.80 -14.70
N PRO A 120 -1.86 -1.71 -14.61
CA PRO A 120 -0.84 -1.45 -15.62
C PRO A 120 0.29 -2.49 -15.53
N VAL A 121 0.89 -2.80 -16.67
CA VAL A 121 2.03 -3.72 -16.73
C VAL A 121 3.26 -3.05 -16.13
N GLU A 122 3.85 -3.69 -15.12
CA GLU A 122 5.09 -3.26 -14.49
C GLU A 122 6.30 -3.42 -15.43
N PRO A 123 7.34 -2.60 -15.27
CA PRO A 123 8.57 -2.78 -16.04
C PRO A 123 9.27 -4.10 -15.65
N SER A 124 9.87 -4.77 -16.61
CA SER A 124 10.60 -6.05 -16.41
C SER A 124 11.79 -5.97 -15.43
N THR A 125 12.16 -4.76 -15.01
CA THR A 125 13.25 -4.48 -14.06
C THR A 125 12.79 -4.31 -12.62
N ALA A 126 11.49 -4.42 -12.36
CA ALA A 126 10.91 -4.22 -11.04
C ALA A 126 9.72 -5.15 -10.85
N THR A 127 9.26 -5.32 -9.62
CA THR A 127 8.11 -6.16 -9.33
C THR A 127 7.34 -5.70 -8.09
N TRP A 128 6.17 -6.30 -7.88
CA TRP A 128 5.33 -6.11 -6.72
C TRP A 128 5.80 -6.95 -5.53
N ILE A 129 5.64 -6.39 -4.31
CA ILE A 129 5.62 -7.17 -3.08
C ILE A 129 4.16 -7.27 -2.62
N THR A 130 3.65 -8.49 -2.59
CA THR A 130 2.32 -8.80 -2.05
C THR A 130 2.38 -8.84 -0.53
N TYR A 131 1.33 -8.37 0.12
CA TYR A 131 1.19 -8.40 1.56
C TYR A 131 -0.29 -8.38 1.94
N LEU A 132 -0.61 -8.83 3.14
CA LEU A 132 -1.97 -8.82 3.65
C LEU A 132 -2.18 -7.67 4.65
N ARG A 133 -1.21 -7.45 5.53
CA ARG A 133 -1.22 -6.41 6.55
C ARG A 133 0.20 -5.89 6.80
N CYS A 134 0.28 -4.64 7.24
CA CYS A 134 1.47 -4.01 7.79
C CYS A 134 1.07 -3.17 9.02
N HIS A 135 1.95 -2.32 9.52
CA HIS A 135 1.71 -1.46 10.67
C HIS A 135 0.79 -0.26 10.38
N ASP A 136 0.56 0.05 9.08
CA ASP A 136 -0.31 1.16 8.67
C ASP A 136 -1.79 0.76 8.70
N ASP A 137 -2.68 1.76 8.68
CA ASP A 137 -4.11 1.58 8.47
C ASP A 137 -4.42 1.14 7.03
N ILE A 138 -5.59 0.53 6.83
CA ILE A 138 -6.10 0.19 5.50
C ILE A 138 -6.95 1.36 5.01
N GLY A 139 -6.55 1.99 3.89
CA GLY A 139 -7.41 2.85 3.08
C GLY A 139 -8.07 2.01 1.99
N TRP A 140 -9.37 2.13 1.87
CA TRP A 140 -10.15 1.35 0.91
C TRP A 140 -10.04 1.95 -0.49
N ALA A 141 -8.87 1.76 -1.12
CA ALA A 141 -8.55 2.23 -2.46
C ALA A 141 -9.27 1.39 -3.54
N ILE A 142 -10.61 1.44 -3.53
CA ILE A 142 -11.46 0.89 -4.58
C ILE A 142 -11.63 1.95 -5.66
N ASP A 143 -11.29 1.60 -6.88
CA ASP A 143 -11.50 2.45 -8.04
C ASP A 143 -12.98 2.49 -8.42
N ASP A 144 -13.51 3.69 -8.72
CA ASP A 144 -14.93 3.87 -9.02
C ASP A 144 -15.31 3.32 -10.40
N ASP A 145 -14.38 3.35 -11.37
CA ASP A 145 -14.61 2.82 -12.72
C ASP A 145 -14.61 1.28 -12.68
N ASP A 146 -13.68 0.66 -11.95
CA ASP A 146 -13.66 -0.79 -11.74
C ASP A 146 -14.93 -1.28 -11.03
N ALA A 147 -15.38 -0.56 -10.00
CA ALA A 147 -16.61 -0.88 -9.30
C ALA A 147 -17.82 -0.75 -10.22
N ALA A 148 -17.91 0.33 -11.00
CA ALA A 148 -19.01 0.54 -11.94
C ALA A 148 -19.06 -0.52 -13.05
N ALA A 149 -17.91 -0.99 -13.53
CA ALA A 149 -17.81 -2.03 -14.56
C ALA A 149 -18.45 -3.36 -14.10
N VAL A 150 -18.47 -3.63 -12.79
CA VAL A 150 -19.11 -4.81 -12.20
C VAL A 150 -20.46 -4.51 -11.54
N GLY A 151 -21.02 -3.33 -11.79
CA GLY A 151 -22.36 -2.94 -11.31
C GLY A 151 -22.39 -2.51 -9.83
N LEU A 152 -21.24 -2.14 -9.24
CA LEU A 152 -21.15 -1.65 -7.88
C LEU A 152 -20.97 -0.12 -7.84
N SER A 153 -21.32 0.49 -6.72
CA SER A 153 -20.92 1.85 -6.37
C SER A 153 -19.62 1.79 -5.56
N GLY A 154 -18.57 2.42 -6.02
CA GLY A 154 -17.31 2.47 -5.28
C GLY A 154 -17.48 3.12 -3.91
N TYR A 155 -18.27 4.19 -3.81
CA TYR A 155 -18.62 4.85 -2.55
C TYR A 155 -19.29 3.87 -1.56
N ASP A 156 -20.34 3.17 -1.99
CA ASP A 156 -21.10 2.26 -1.12
C ASP A 156 -20.24 1.04 -0.74
N HIS A 157 -19.41 0.57 -1.67
CA HIS A 157 -18.50 -0.56 -1.38
C HIS A 157 -17.42 -0.19 -0.36
N ARG A 158 -16.80 1.00 -0.46
CA ARG A 158 -15.86 1.50 0.55
C ARG A 158 -16.53 1.66 1.92
N SER A 159 -17.77 2.19 1.95
CA SER A 159 -18.55 2.28 3.19
C SER A 159 -18.84 0.91 3.78
N PHE A 160 -19.27 -0.05 2.95
CA PHE A 160 -19.48 -1.44 3.36
C PHE A 160 -18.22 -2.07 3.97
N LEU A 161 -17.06 -1.93 3.33
CA LEU A 161 -15.81 -2.46 3.86
C LEU A 161 -15.42 -1.84 5.21
N ALA A 162 -15.66 -0.55 5.35
CA ALA A 162 -15.42 0.15 6.61
C ALA A 162 -16.34 -0.35 7.72
N ASP A 163 -17.64 -0.50 7.46
CA ASP A 163 -18.62 -1.07 8.40
C ASP A 163 -18.27 -2.52 8.75
N TRP A 164 -17.91 -3.32 7.74
CA TRP A 164 -17.52 -4.71 7.95
C TRP A 164 -16.33 -4.83 8.89
N TYR A 165 -15.24 -4.12 8.60
CA TYR A 165 -13.99 -4.27 9.34
C TYR A 165 -13.93 -3.47 10.64
N SER A 166 -14.85 -2.55 10.89
CA SER A 166 -15.04 -1.94 12.22
C SER A 166 -15.95 -2.75 13.14
N GLY A 167 -16.61 -3.79 12.62
CA GLY A 167 -17.62 -4.55 13.38
C GLY A 167 -18.99 -3.86 13.46
N GLU A 168 -19.20 -2.76 12.73
CA GLU A 168 -20.51 -2.08 12.64
C GLU A 168 -21.50 -2.85 11.74
N TYR A 169 -21.00 -3.70 10.85
CA TYR A 169 -21.86 -4.52 9.99
C TYR A 169 -22.45 -5.70 10.77
N PRO A 170 -23.77 -5.96 10.73
CA PRO A 170 -24.47 -6.87 11.66
C PRO A 170 -23.98 -8.33 11.70
N THR A 171 -23.30 -8.79 10.66
CA THR A 171 -22.79 -10.17 10.55
C THR A 171 -21.27 -10.25 10.55
N SER A 172 -20.60 -9.18 10.93
CA SER A 172 -19.15 -9.12 11.03
C SER A 172 -18.68 -9.37 12.45
N ASP A 173 -17.70 -10.25 12.60
CA ASP A 173 -16.97 -10.48 13.85
C ASP A 173 -15.64 -9.69 13.88
N ALA A 174 -15.40 -8.80 12.92
CA ALA A 174 -14.20 -7.99 12.87
C ALA A 174 -14.16 -6.97 14.03
N VAL A 175 -12.95 -6.73 14.55
CA VAL A 175 -12.70 -5.77 15.63
C VAL A 175 -11.63 -4.78 15.18
N GLY A 176 -11.96 -3.98 14.15
CA GLY A 176 -11.09 -2.92 13.66
C GLY A 176 -11.46 -1.56 14.25
N LEU A 177 -10.48 -0.66 14.31
CA LEU A 177 -10.67 0.71 14.77
C LEU A 177 -10.74 1.66 13.57
N VAL A 178 -11.80 2.47 13.50
CA VAL A 178 -11.88 3.57 12.53
C VAL A 178 -10.84 4.63 12.88
N PHE A 179 -9.91 4.86 11.97
CA PHE A 179 -8.82 5.83 12.16
C PHE A 179 -9.14 7.19 11.55
N GLN A 180 -9.66 7.21 10.32
CA GLN A 180 -9.94 8.42 9.58
C GLN A 180 -11.20 8.22 8.72
N HIS A 181 -11.98 9.27 8.55
CA HIS A 181 -13.19 9.26 7.72
C HIS A 181 -13.13 10.36 6.66
N ASN A 182 -13.36 9.99 5.41
CA ASN A 182 -13.57 10.93 4.29
C ASN A 182 -15.01 10.78 3.78
N PRO A 183 -15.92 11.68 4.17
CA PRO A 183 -17.33 11.56 3.79
C PRO A 183 -17.56 11.78 2.28
N ALA A 184 -16.62 12.40 1.57
CA ALA A 184 -16.77 12.64 0.12
C ALA A 184 -16.56 11.36 -0.71
N THR A 185 -15.77 10.41 -0.21
CA THR A 185 -15.43 9.17 -0.91
C THR A 185 -16.04 7.91 -0.27
N GLY A 186 -16.65 8.03 0.91
CA GLY A 186 -17.13 6.91 1.72
C GLY A 186 -16.00 6.12 2.40
N ASP A 187 -14.73 6.53 2.23
CA ASP A 187 -13.59 5.85 2.84
C ASP A 187 -13.48 6.20 4.33
N ARG A 188 -13.44 5.17 5.15
CA ARG A 188 -13.07 5.23 6.57
C ARG A 188 -11.93 4.24 6.78
N ARG A 189 -10.74 4.75 7.00
CA ARG A 189 -9.55 3.91 7.19
C ARG A 189 -9.66 3.06 8.44
N ILE A 190 -9.24 1.82 8.35
CA ILE A 190 -9.35 0.84 9.43
C ILE A 190 -7.96 0.43 9.90
N ALA A 191 -7.73 0.57 11.20
CA ALA A 191 -6.58 0.01 11.90
C ALA A 191 -6.97 -1.30 12.60
N GLY A 192 -6.10 -2.30 12.54
CA GLY A 192 -6.30 -3.60 13.18
C GLY A 192 -5.25 -4.61 12.75
N THR A 193 -5.05 -5.64 13.55
CA THR A 193 -4.25 -6.80 13.17
C THR A 193 -5.00 -7.67 12.16
N ALA A 194 -4.32 -8.58 11.48
CA ALA A 194 -5.03 -9.55 10.64
C ALA A 194 -6.00 -10.40 11.47
N ALA A 195 -5.62 -10.78 12.68
CA ALA A 195 -6.46 -11.58 13.57
C ALA A 195 -7.73 -10.82 14.01
N SER A 196 -7.63 -9.55 14.39
CA SER A 196 -8.81 -8.75 14.75
C SER A 196 -9.74 -8.52 13.55
N LEU A 197 -9.18 -8.28 12.36
CA LEU A 197 -10.00 -7.99 11.17
C LEU A 197 -10.73 -9.23 10.61
N ILE A 198 -10.24 -10.45 10.84
CA ILE A 198 -10.93 -11.68 10.44
C ILE A 198 -11.77 -12.32 11.56
N GLY A 199 -11.89 -11.64 12.70
CA GLY A 199 -12.78 -12.05 13.80
C GLY A 199 -12.18 -13.09 14.75
N ILE A 200 -10.88 -13.44 14.67
CA ILE A 200 -10.25 -14.39 15.60
C ILE A 200 -10.29 -13.85 17.04
N GLU A 201 -9.99 -12.57 17.23
CA GLU A 201 -10.00 -11.95 18.55
C GLU A 201 -11.39 -11.93 19.19
N ALA A 202 -12.44 -11.71 18.39
CA ALA A 202 -13.82 -11.79 18.88
C ALA A 202 -14.22 -13.22 19.26
N ALA A 203 -13.76 -14.22 18.51
CA ALA A 203 -14.00 -15.63 18.81
C ALA A 203 -13.31 -16.07 20.12
N ASP A 204 -12.08 -15.64 20.34
CA ASP A 204 -11.32 -15.94 21.58
C ASP A 204 -12.00 -15.32 22.81
N GLN A 205 -12.45 -14.06 22.70
CA GLN A 205 -13.18 -13.38 23.79
C GLN A 205 -14.52 -14.06 24.11
N ALA A 206 -15.23 -14.53 23.08
CA ALA A 206 -16.47 -15.29 23.27
C ALA A 206 -16.22 -16.65 23.93
N TRP A 207 -15.09 -17.31 23.64
CA TRP A 207 -14.69 -18.57 24.25
C TRP A 207 -14.32 -18.42 25.72
N GLU A 208 -13.56 -17.38 26.08
CA GLU A 208 -13.20 -17.08 27.47
C GLU A 208 -14.44 -16.78 28.33
N GLY A 209 -15.46 -16.12 27.77
CA GLY A 209 -16.72 -15.83 28.46
C GLY A 209 -17.63 -17.06 28.70
N VAL A 210 -17.33 -18.20 28.09
CA VAL A 210 -18.08 -19.47 28.27
C VAL A 210 -17.46 -20.34 29.41
N THR A 211 -16.24 -20.03 29.84
CA THR A 211 -15.49 -20.81 30.83
C THR A 211 -15.61 -20.27 32.27
N ASP A 212 -16.31 -19.17 32.49
CA ASP A 212 -16.68 -18.58 33.78
C ASP A 212 -18.15 -18.90 34.12
#